data_2f393de39ff57db27a6861220ff261e3
#
_entry.id   2f393de39ff57db27a6861220ff261e3
#
_cell.length_a   1.000
_cell.length_b   1.000
_cell.length_c   1.000
_cell.angle_alpha   90.00
_cell.angle_beta   90.00
_cell.angle_gamma   90.00
#
_symmetry.space_group_name_H-M   'P 1'
#
loop_
_entity.id
_entity.type
_entity.pdbx_description
1 polymer ?
#
loop_
_entity_poly.entity_id
_entity_poly.type
_entity_poly.pdbx_seq_one_letter_code
_entity_poly.pdbx_strand_id
1 'polypeptide(L)'
;MRGKHMFYKTALLGAVAFGASLSVLAQTDTAEETKLDTITVNGSRLDQTLTEIGSSVSLITNEDLDELGVDFALDAVATAPGVTVNQNGAFGGNASVRIRGASSDQTLVLIDGVPVNDPTGTGGGYNFAYLDTDNIERIEVLKGPQSTLWGSDAIGGVVSITTKQPSEGLTGSVFGEYGSFNTLRGGAAISNASETGDFRIAATGLTTDGISKADEDNGNTEDDAYESQTVSAKGGLNLPNS
;
A
#
# COMPACT_ATOMS: atom_id res chain seq x y z
N MET A 1 -47.05 -60.70 -11.40
CA MET A 1 -47.59 -60.94 -10.07
C MET A 1 -47.57 -59.69 -9.23
N ARG A 2 -48.80 -59.28 -8.92
CA ARG A 2 -49.31 -58.63 -7.72
C ARG A 2 -48.39 -57.49 -7.14
N GLY A 3 -48.67 -56.24 -7.15
CA GLY A 3 -49.97 -55.60 -6.80
C GLY A 3 -50.02 -55.30 -5.32
N LYS A 4 -49.99 -54.03 -4.94
CA LYS A 4 -50.98 -53.47 -4.01
C LYS A 4 -50.81 -51.96 -3.84
N HIS A 5 -51.87 -51.29 -4.16
CA HIS A 5 -52.33 -50.00 -3.80
C HIS A 5 -52.47 -49.80 -2.28
N MET A 6 -52.38 -48.56 -1.82
CA MET A 6 -53.32 -48.01 -0.81
C MET A 6 -52.92 -46.55 -0.50
N PHE A 7 -53.65 -45.59 -1.05
CA PHE A 7 -54.83 -44.90 -0.56
C PHE A 7 -54.56 -43.87 0.57
N TYR A 8 -54.69 -42.60 0.15
CA TYR A 8 -55.38 -41.45 0.76
C TYR A 8 -55.44 -41.31 2.27
N LYS A 9 -55.07 -40.10 2.71
CA LYS A 9 -56.04 -39.28 3.50
C LYS A 9 -55.72 -37.82 3.37
N THR A 10 -56.63 -37.11 2.72
CA THR A 10 -56.91 -35.70 2.76
C THR A 10 -57.29 -35.32 4.17
N ALA A 11 -56.73 -34.24 4.71
CA ALA A 11 -57.31 -33.51 5.82
C ALA A 11 -57.22 -31.99 5.50
N LEU A 12 -58.34 -31.44 5.21
CA LEU A 12 -58.69 -30.04 5.03
C LEU A 12 -59.10 -29.51 6.37
N LEU A 13 -58.49 -28.42 6.87
CA LEU A 13 -58.99 -27.49 7.90
C LEU A 13 -57.93 -26.42 8.02
N GLY A 14 -58.16 -25.17 7.89
CA GLY A 14 -59.15 -24.23 8.28
C GLY A 14 -58.41 -22.90 8.27
N ALA A 15 -58.87 -21.96 7.48
CA ALA A 15 -58.38 -20.59 7.42
C ALA A 15 -58.66 -19.88 8.77
N VAL A 16 -57.62 -19.37 9.39
CA VAL A 16 -57.74 -18.29 10.38
C VAL A 16 -56.92 -17.12 9.89
N ALA A 17 -57.63 -16.14 9.32
CA ALA A 17 -57.06 -14.84 9.02
C ALA A 17 -56.76 -14.11 10.33
N PHE A 18 -55.51 -14.00 10.70
CA PHE A 18 -55.06 -13.09 11.74
C PHE A 18 -54.47 -11.87 11.04
N GLY A 19 -55.27 -10.80 11.02
CA GLY A 19 -54.80 -9.47 10.60
C GLY A 19 -53.76 -8.95 11.56
N ALA A 20 -52.50 -9.10 11.22
CA ALA A 20 -51.41 -8.37 11.87
C ALA A 20 -51.13 -7.11 11.02
N SER A 21 -51.58 -5.98 11.59
CA SER A 21 -51.16 -4.65 11.14
C SER A 21 -49.64 -4.54 11.29
N LEU A 22 -48.91 -4.69 10.18
CA LEU A 22 -47.50 -4.33 10.13
C LEU A 22 -47.40 -2.80 10.23
N SER A 23 -47.06 -2.31 11.41
CA SER A 23 -46.50 -0.97 11.58
C SER A 23 -45.15 -0.96 10.86
N VAL A 24 -45.11 -0.36 9.69
CA VAL A 24 -43.84 0.01 9.02
C VAL A 24 -43.23 1.09 9.91
N LEU A 25 -42.33 0.68 10.83
CA LEU A 25 -41.37 1.58 11.40
C LEU A 25 -40.48 2.00 10.25
N ALA A 26 -40.67 3.23 9.77
CA ALA A 26 -39.66 3.90 8.97
C ALA A 26 -38.38 3.94 9.82
N GLN A 27 -37.46 3.00 9.58
CA GLN A 27 -36.07 3.19 9.95
C GLN A 27 -35.59 4.40 9.15
N THR A 28 -35.50 5.52 9.86
CA THR A 28 -34.65 6.60 9.44
C THR A 28 -33.23 6.01 9.50
N ASP A 29 -32.73 5.52 8.36
CA ASP A 29 -31.30 5.35 8.19
C ASP A 29 -30.70 6.75 8.38
N THR A 30 -30.27 7.01 9.60
CA THR A 30 -29.28 8.03 9.84
C THR A 30 -28.05 7.45 9.17
N ALA A 31 -27.78 7.85 7.92
CA ALA A 31 -26.48 7.67 7.34
C ALA A 31 -25.51 8.23 8.38
N GLU A 32 -24.83 7.36 9.11
CA GLU A 32 -23.61 7.72 9.80
C GLU A 32 -22.74 8.30 8.69
N GLU A 33 -22.61 9.63 8.68
CA GLU A 33 -21.53 10.25 7.93
C GLU A 33 -20.28 9.55 8.44
N THR A 34 -19.79 8.58 7.66
CA THR A 34 -18.45 8.05 7.84
C THR A 34 -17.57 9.28 7.74
N LYS A 35 -17.14 9.81 8.89
CA LYS A 35 -16.07 10.79 8.94
C LYS A 35 -14.90 10.09 8.27
N LEU A 36 -14.72 10.36 6.99
CA LEU A 36 -13.46 10.13 6.33
C LEU A 36 -12.44 10.82 7.20
N ASP A 37 -11.59 10.06 7.84
CA ASP A 37 -10.49 10.61 8.62
C ASP A 37 -9.81 11.62 7.72
N THR A 38 -9.56 12.81 8.28
CA THR A 38 -8.98 13.92 7.55
C THR A 38 -7.57 13.51 7.16
N ILE A 39 -7.42 12.89 5.98
CA ILE A 39 -6.12 12.43 5.49
C ILE A 39 -5.32 13.67 5.13
N THR A 40 -4.31 13.95 5.92
CA THR A 40 -3.38 15.04 5.72
C THR A 40 -2.28 14.58 4.75
N VAL A 41 -2.06 15.34 3.69
CA VAL A 41 -1.04 15.03 2.68
C VAL A 41 0.28 15.68 3.07
N ASN A 42 1.28 14.86 3.37
CA ASN A 42 2.60 15.32 3.80
C ASN A 42 3.47 15.85 2.64
N GLY A 43 3.21 15.38 1.43
CA GLY A 43 3.96 15.81 0.24
C GLY A 43 3.79 17.28 -0.14
N SER A 44 2.84 18.01 0.45
CA SER A 44 2.62 19.44 0.20
C SER A 44 3.41 20.39 1.11
N ARG A 45 4.19 19.88 2.07
CA ARG A 45 4.85 20.64 3.16
C ARG A 45 3.90 21.39 4.08
N LEU A 46 2.63 21.33 3.83
CA LEU A 46 1.57 21.91 4.65
C LEU A 46 0.61 20.80 4.98
N ASP A 47 0.15 20.74 6.20
CA ASP A 47 -0.90 19.81 6.61
C ASP A 47 -2.22 20.26 5.95
N GLN A 48 -2.44 19.78 4.73
CA GLN A 48 -3.63 20.08 3.93
C GLN A 48 -4.45 18.80 3.73
N THR A 49 -5.74 18.95 3.80
CA THR A 49 -6.64 17.85 3.46
C THR A 49 -6.64 17.60 1.95
N LEU A 50 -6.94 16.38 1.52
CA LEU A 50 -7.06 16.03 0.10
C LEU A 50 -7.97 16.97 -0.69
N THR A 51 -9.00 17.54 -0.04
CA THR A 51 -9.96 18.46 -0.64
C THR A 51 -9.43 19.88 -0.81
N GLU A 52 -8.39 20.26 -0.08
CA GLU A 52 -7.79 21.60 -0.11
C GLU A 52 -6.62 21.70 -1.08
N ILE A 53 -6.09 20.54 -1.51
CA ILE A 53 -4.95 20.50 -2.43
C ILE A 53 -5.44 20.74 -3.85
N GLY A 54 -4.94 21.83 -4.45
CA GLY A 54 -5.23 22.19 -5.85
C GLY A 54 -4.58 21.24 -6.88
N SER A 55 -3.75 20.29 -6.46
CA SER A 55 -3.08 19.31 -7.30
C SER A 55 -3.82 17.97 -7.29
N SER A 56 -3.72 17.23 -8.41
CA SER A 56 -4.24 15.86 -8.45
C SER A 56 -3.36 14.94 -7.61
N VAL A 57 -3.93 14.35 -6.58
CA VAL A 57 -3.25 13.41 -5.66
C VAL A 57 -3.84 12.02 -5.82
N SER A 58 -3.00 11.01 -5.82
CA SER A 58 -3.38 9.61 -5.54
C SER A 58 -2.82 9.22 -4.20
N LEU A 59 -3.65 8.64 -3.37
CA LEU A 59 -3.27 8.07 -2.08
C LEU A 59 -3.39 6.55 -2.17
N ILE A 60 -2.40 5.85 -1.67
CA ILE A 60 -2.36 4.39 -1.53
C ILE A 60 -2.04 4.14 -0.06
N THR A 61 -2.98 3.59 0.66
CA THR A 61 -2.87 3.31 2.10
C THR A 61 -2.23 1.94 2.35
N ASN A 62 -1.90 1.64 3.61
CA ASN A 62 -1.43 0.31 3.99
C ASN A 62 -2.48 -0.77 3.67
N GLU A 63 -3.77 -0.48 3.88
CA GLU A 63 -4.85 -1.39 3.53
C GLU A 63 -4.90 -1.66 2.02
N ASP A 64 -4.71 -0.62 1.19
CA ASP A 64 -4.64 -0.78 -0.26
C ASP A 64 -3.43 -1.65 -0.67
N LEU A 65 -2.27 -1.48 -0.01
CA LEU A 65 -1.08 -2.28 -0.25
C LEU A 65 -1.31 -3.76 0.08
N ASP A 66 -1.97 -4.03 1.21
CA ASP A 66 -2.32 -5.38 1.65
C ASP A 66 -3.34 -6.02 0.68
N GLU A 67 -4.35 -5.26 0.22
CA GLU A 67 -5.35 -5.74 -0.76
C GLU A 67 -4.73 -6.01 -2.14
N LEU A 68 -3.78 -5.18 -2.57
CA LEU A 68 -3.07 -5.36 -3.84
C LEU A 68 -2.13 -6.57 -3.80
N GLY A 69 -1.65 -6.96 -2.62
CA GLY A 69 -0.71 -8.07 -2.45
C GLY A 69 0.62 -7.83 -3.17
N VAL A 70 1.11 -6.59 -3.16
CA VAL A 70 2.34 -6.21 -3.86
C VAL A 70 3.52 -6.14 -2.90
N ASP A 71 4.65 -6.71 -3.30
CA ASP A 71 5.87 -6.77 -2.50
C ASP A 71 6.70 -5.47 -2.56
N PHE A 72 6.60 -4.75 -3.68
CA PHE A 72 7.41 -3.56 -3.92
C PHE A 72 6.54 -2.31 -4.15
N ALA A 73 7.03 -1.18 -3.63
CA ALA A 73 6.36 0.11 -3.79
C ALA A 73 6.22 0.53 -5.27
N LEU A 74 7.07 0.03 -6.16
CA LEU A 74 6.98 0.25 -7.60
C LEU A 74 5.62 -0.17 -8.15
N ASP A 75 5.18 -1.40 -7.78
CA ASP A 75 3.93 -1.98 -8.29
C ASP A 75 2.72 -1.24 -7.74
N ALA A 76 2.78 -0.83 -6.48
CA ALA A 76 1.76 0.00 -5.86
C ALA A 76 1.63 1.35 -6.58
N VAL A 77 2.74 2.06 -6.80
CA VAL A 77 2.76 3.37 -7.47
C VAL A 77 2.29 3.26 -8.93
N ALA A 78 2.53 2.11 -9.59
CA ALA A 78 2.06 1.85 -10.96
C ALA A 78 0.53 1.88 -11.08
N THR A 79 -0.21 1.63 -10.01
CA THR A 79 -1.69 1.69 -10.00
C THR A 79 -2.21 3.12 -10.08
N ALA A 80 -1.39 4.12 -9.73
CA ALA A 80 -1.82 5.52 -9.72
C ALA A 80 -2.03 6.06 -11.15
N PRO A 81 -3.20 6.63 -11.47
CA PRO A 81 -3.47 7.17 -12.79
C PRO A 81 -2.45 8.24 -13.21
N GLY A 82 -1.92 8.13 -14.43
CA GLY A 82 -0.93 9.07 -14.98
C GLY A 82 0.51 8.83 -14.49
N VAL A 83 0.75 7.71 -13.84
CA VAL A 83 2.08 7.21 -13.50
C VAL A 83 2.47 6.13 -14.51
N THR A 84 3.72 6.12 -14.90
CA THR A 84 4.34 5.09 -15.72
C THR A 84 5.60 4.61 -15.02
N VAL A 85 5.73 3.31 -14.90
CA VAL A 85 6.91 2.66 -14.33
C VAL A 85 7.73 2.00 -15.43
N ASN A 86 9.03 1.95 -15.25
CA ASN A 86 9.93 1.22 -16.12
C ASN A 86 10.92 0.46 -15.23
N GLN A 87 11.01 -0.85 -15.45
CA GLN A 87 11.94 -1.73 -14.76
C GLN A 87 12.74 -2.53 -15.78
N ASN A 88 14.04 -2.59 -15.58
CA ASN A 88 14.94 -3.37 -16.42
C ASN A 88 15.07 -4.79 -15.85
N GLY A 89 14.42 -5.75 -16.50
CA GLY A 89 14.41 -7.15 -16.06
C GLY A 89 13.45 -7.42 -14.90
N ALA A 90 13.71 -8.50 -14.16
CA ALA A 90 12.92 -8.95 -13.03
C ALA A 90 13.33 -8.26 -11.70
N PHE A 91 13.11 -8.92 -10.56
CA PHE A 91 13.47 -8.42 -9.23
C PHE A 91 14.88 -7.85 -9.16
N GLY A 92 15.05 -6.72 -8.48
CA GLY A 92 16.34 -6.05 -8.32
C GLY A 92 16.86 -5.29 -9.55
N GLY A 93 16.16 -5.35 -10.70
CA GLY A 93 16.47 -4.54 -11.87
C GLY A 93 16.18 -3.06 -11.64
N ASN A 94 16.98 -2.16 -12.24
CA ASN A 94 16.76 -0.71 -12.08
C ASN A 94 15.31 -0.33 -12.42
N ALA A 95 14.64 0.32 -11.47
CA ALA A 95 13.22 0.65 -11.56
C ALA A 95 12.99 2.15 -11.36
N SER A 96 12.32 2.77 -12.31
CA SER A 96 12.05 4.20 -12.30
C SER A 96 10.58 4.52 -12.47
N VAL A 97 10.15 5.63 -11.88
CA VAL A 97 8.80 6.18 -11.93
C VAL A 97 8.79 7.48 -12.71
N ARG A 98 7.78 7.65 -13.55
CA ARG A 98 7.53 8.86 -14.34
C ARG A 98 6.09 9.30 -14.15
N ILE A 99 5.89 10.57 -13.85
CA ILE A 99 4.57 11.16 -13.63
C ILE A 99 4.19 12.01 -14.85
N ARG A 100 3.04 11.72 -15.47
CA ARG A 100 2.50 12.45 -16.64
C ARG A 100 3.49 12.60 -17.79
N GLY A 101 4.36 11.59 -17.99
CA GLY A 101 5.36 11.59 -19.06
C GLY A 101 6.61 12.44 -18.79
N ALA A 102 6.75 13.03 -17.62
CA ALA A 102 7.99 13.66 -17.19
C ALA A 102 9.11 12.61 -17.04
N SER A 103 10.35 13.04 -17.12
CA SER A 103 11.51 12.16 -16.92
C SER A 103 11.60 11.73 -15.44
N SER A 104 12.27 10.61 -15.16
CA SER A 104 12.40 10.07 -13.80
C SER A 104 13.18 10.99 -12.85
N ASP A 105 14.11 11.77 -13.37
CA ASP A 105 14.83 12.84 -12.64
C ASP A 105 13.96 14.04 -12.26
N GLN A 106 12.79 14.16 -12.88
CA GLN A 106 11.78 15.18 -12.60
C GLN A 106 10.68 14.71 -11.65
N THR A 107 10.83 13.50 -11.12
CA THR A 107 9.95 12.92 -10.09
C THR A 107 10.73 12.88 -8.78
N LEU A 108 10.38 13.77 -7.87
CA LEU A 108 10.96 13.79 -6.53
C LEU A 108 10.37 12.66 -5.69
N VAL A 109 11.23 11.93 -5.00
CA VAL A 109 10.82 10.89 -4.05
C VAL A 109 11.22 11.30 -2.65
N LEU A 110 10.25 11.24 -1.74
CA LEU A 110 10.43 11.52 -0.32
C LEU A 110 10.15 10.26 0.49
N ILE A 111 10.98 9.99 1.48
CA ILE A 111 10.69 9.00 2.53
C ILE A 111 10.68 9.75 3.87
N ASP A 112 9.56 9.75 4.56
CA ASP A 112 9.32 10.52 5.79
C ASP A 112 9.74 12.00 5.65
N GLY A 113 9.46 12.59 4.48
CA GLY A 113 9.76 13.99 4.17
C GLY A 113 11.21 14.27 3.75
N VAL A 114 12.08 13.26 3.73
CA VAL A 114 13.49 13.39 3.32
C VAL A 114 13.63 13.02 1.83
N PRO A 115 14.20 13.90 0.99
CA PRO A 115 14.50 13.57 -0.40
C PRO A 115 15.51 12.43 -0.51
N VAL A 116 15.18 11.42 -1.33
CA VAL A 116 16.01 10.21 -1.52
C VAL A 116 16.46 10.01 -2.97
N ASN A 117 16.24 10.98 -3.84
CA ASN A 117 16.74 10.95 -5.20
C ASN A 117 18.27 10.86 -5.19
N ASP A 118 18.85 10.06 -6.12
CA ASP A 118 20.29 9.89 -6.21
C ASP A 118 20.93 11.02 -7.02
N PRO A 119 21.63 11.97 -6.38
CA PRO A 119 22.26 13.09 -7.08
C PRO A 119 23.51 12.67 -7.88
N THR A 120 23.99 11.45 -7.69
CA THR A 120 25.19 10.93 -8.34
C THR A 120 24.87 10.06 -9.56
N GLY A 121 23.64 9.55 -9.64
CA GLY A 121 23.17 8.74 -10.74
C GLY A 121 22.95 9.55 -12.02
N THR A 122 23.17 8.92 -13.16
CA THR A 122 22.83 9.50 -14.46
C THR A 122 21.32 9.71 -14.54
N GLY A 123 20.88 10.97 -14.54
CA GLY A 123 19.46 11.34 -14.55
C GLY A 123 18.85 11.56 -13.16
N GLY A 124 19.57 11.38 -12.04
CA GLY A 124 19.17 11.85 -10.70
C GLY A 124 17.89 11.26 -10.12
N GLY A 125 17.31 10.24 -10.73
CA GLY A 125 16.07 9.61 -10.27
C GLY A 125 16.27 8.65 -9.09
N TYR A 126 15.20 8.32 -8.40
CA TYR A 126 15.20 7.29 -7.37
C TYR A 126 15.04 5.89 -7.99
N ASN A 127 15.79 4.91 -7.51
CA ASN A 127 15.63 3.52 -7.90
C ASN A 127 14.67 2.78 -6.96
N PHE A 128 13.47 2.47 -7.46
CA PHE A 128 12.41 1.80 -6.69
C PHE A 128 12.62 0.29 -6.54
N ALA A 129 13.66 -0.29 -7.14
CA ALA A 129 13.86 -1.74 -7.19
C ALA A 129 13.98 -2.43 -5.82
N TYR A 130 14.33 -1.67 -4.78
CA TYR A 130 14.65 -2.20 -3.45
C TYR A 130 13.69 -1.73 -2.36
N LEU A 131 12.65 -0.98 -2.72
CA LEU A 131 11.71 -0.44 -1.75
C LEU A 131 10.55 -1.42 -1.57
N ASP A 132 10.62 -2.22 -0.49
CA ASP A 132 9.54 -3.10 -0.07
C ASP A 132 8.35 -2.34 0.54
N THR A 133 7.16 -2.97 0.56
CA THR A 133 5.93 -2.39 1.10
C THR A 133 5.74 -2.62 2.59
N ASP A 134 6.53 -3.51 3.21
CA ASP A 134 6.31 -4.00 4.57
C ASP A 134 6.28 -2.93 5.65
N ASN A 135 7.12 -1.92 5.50
CA ASN A 135 7.23 -0.81 6.46
C ASN A 135 6.58 0.48 5.97
N ILE A 136 5.77 0.41 4.90
CA ILE A 136 5.06 1.58 4.36
C ILE A 136 3.68 1.70 5.02
N GLU A 137 3.37 2.88 5.51
CA GLU A 137 2.05 3.27 6.02
C GLU A 137 1.16 3.76 4.89
N ARG A 138 1.72 4.61 4.00
CA ARG A 138 1.03 5.13 2.84
C ARG A 138 2.00 5.70 1.80
N ILE A 139 1.53 5.74 0.57
CA ILE A 139 2.21 6.39 -0.56
C ILE A 139 1.27 7.47 -1.12
N GLU A 140 1.78 8.68 -1.23
CA GLU A 140 1.09 9.82 -1.81
C GLU A 140 1.76 10.20 -3.13
N VAL A 141 1.00 10.25 -4.22
CA VAL A 141 1.51 10.66 -5.53
C VAL A 141 0.88 11.99 -5.91
N LEU A 142 1.64 13.07 -5.76
CA LEU A 142 1.25 14.43 -6.15
C LEU A 142 1.64 14.64 -7.62
N LYS A 143 0.65 14.83 -8.48
CA LYS A 143 0.83 14.88 -9.93
C LYS A 143 0.81 16.32 -10.44
N GLY A 144 1.89 16.73 -11.07
CA GLY A 144 2.08 18.06 -11.62
C GLY A 144 3.16 18.86 -10.90
N PRO A 145 3.48 20.06 -11.37
CA PRO A 145 4.61 20.83 -10.87
C PRO A 145 4.50 21.16 -9.38
N GLN A 146 5.48 20.71 -8.62
CA GLN A 146 5.65 21.02 -7.19
C GLN A 146 6.97 21.78 -6.94
N SER A 147 7.57 22.31 -7.99
CA SER A 147 8.90 22.94 -7.96
C SER A 147 8.97 24.16 -7.03
N THR A 148 7.87 24.86 -6.82
CA THR A 148 7.79 26.00 -5.90
C THR A 148 8.10 25.61 -4.46
N LEU A 149 7.73 24.38 -4.06
CA LEU A 149 7.92 23.86 -2.71
C LEU A 149 9.17 22.99 -2.59
N TRP A 150 9.50 22.22 -3.63
CA TRP A 150 10.47 21.14 -3.58
C TRP A 150 11.67 21.28 -4.52
N GLY A 151 11.71 22.37 -5.33
CA GLY A 151 12.82 22.62 -6.26
C GLY A 151 12.66 21.94 -7.61
N SER A 152 13.73 21.90 -8.40
CA SER A 152 13.75 21.46 -9.80
C SER A 152 13.34 20.02 -10.03
N ASP A 153 13.60 19.16 -9.07
CA ASP A 153 13.40 17.72 -9.20
C ASP A 153 11.92 17.31 -9.09
N ALA A 154 11.05 18.25 -8.71
CA ALA A 154 9.61 18.07 -8.57
C ALA A 154 8.78 18.70 -9.71
N ILE A 155 9.32 18.78 -10.93
CA ILE A 155 8.61 19.32 -12.11
C ILE A 155 7.48 18.40 -12.54
N GLY A 156 7.71 17.09 -12.57
CA GLY A 156 6.70 16.07 -12.93
C GLY A 156 5.72 15.80 -11.79
N GLY A 157 6.23 15.83 -10.58
CA GLY A 157 5.46 15.54 -9.36
C GLY A 157 6.33 15.07 -8.21
N VAL A 158 5.64 14.64 -7.14
CA VAL A 158 6.27 14.12 -5.92
C VAL A 158 5.65 12.77 -5.57
N VAL A 159 6.47 11.78 -5.25
CA VAL A 159 6.07 10.53 -4.59
C VAL A 159 6.52 10.64 -3.14
N SER A 160 5.58 10.78 -2.22
CA SER A 160 5.85 10.87 -0.79
C SER A 160 5.46 9.57 -0.11
N ILE A 161 6.42 8.94 0.53
CA ILE A 161 6.27 7.67 1.22
C ILE A 161 6.38 7.93 2.71
N THR A 162 5.36 7.52 3.44
CA THR A 162 5.35 7.60 4.90
C THR A 162 5.52 6.19 5.45
N THR A 163 6.51 6.00 6.31
CA THR A 163 6.73 4.72 6.98
C THR A 163 5.83 4.55 8.20
N LYS A 164 5.52 3.29 8.54
CA LYS A 164 4.70 2.94 9.70
C LYS A 164 5.20 3.60 10.97
N GLN A 165 4.26 4.18 11.72
CA GLN A 165 4.56 4.88 12.96
C GLN A 165 4.59 3.90 14.15
N PRO A 166 5.31 4.24 15.24
CA PRO A 166 5.20 3.51 16.48
C PRO A 166 3.77 3.52 17.01
N SER A 167 3.30 2.37 17.51
CA SER A 167 1.96 2.21 18.08
C SER A 167 1.96 2.47 19.58
N GLU A 168 0.83 2.94 20.13
CA GLU A 168 0.67 3.10 21.59
C GLU A 168 0.84 1.76 22.32
N GLY A 169 1.65 1.79 23.38
CA GLY A 169 2.03 0.61 24.12
C GLY A 169 3.01 -0.30 23.36
N LEU A 170 3.46 -1.35 24.01
CA LEU A 170 4.37 -2.33 23.39
C LEU A 170 3.57 -3.26 22.47
N THR A 171 3.87 -3.19 21.17
CA THR A 171 3.25 -4.04 20.15
C THR A 171 4.32 -4.78 19.35
N GLY A 172 3.95 -5.94 18.82
CA GLY A 172 4.83 -6.71 17.95
C GLY A 172 4.03 -7.41 16.87
N SER A 173 4.63 -7.58 15.70
CA SER A 173 4.06 -8.33 14.58
C SER A 173 5.10 -9.26 13.98
N VAL A 174 4.63 -10.35 13.42
CA VAL A 174 5.42 -11.28 12.62
C VAL A 174 4.55 -11.77 11.48
N PHE A 175 5.15 -11.91 10.31
CA PHE A 175 4.48 -12.51 9.15
C PHE A 175 5.44 -13.43 8.40
N GLY A 176 4.88 -14.31 7.57
CA GLY A 176 5.63 -15.16 6.67
C GLY A 176 4.75 -15.58 5.50
N GLU A 177 5.29 -15.54 4.30
CA GLU A 177 4.62 -15.82 3.04
C GLU A 177 5.46 -16.76 2.20
N TYR A 178 4.81 -17.62 1.42
CA TYR A 178 5.45 -18.47 0.45
C TYR A 178 4.69 -18.41 -0.88
N GLY A 179 5.42 -18.20 -1.98
CA GLY A 179 4.85 -17.96 -3.30
C GLY A 179 5.53 -18.73 -4.42
N SER A 180 5.20 -18.35 -5.65
CA SER A 180 5.78 -18.90 -6.88
C SER A 180 7.29 -18.67 -6.92
N PHE A 181 8.00 -19.47 -7.73
CA PHE A 181 9.46 -19.40 -7.87
C PHE A 181 10.22 -19.58 -6.55
N ASN A 182 9.70 -20.44 -5.67
CA ASN A 182 10.22 -20.65 -4.31
C ASN A 182 10.39 -19.32 -3.53
N THR A 183 9.55 -18.34 -3.80
CA THR A 183 9.61 -17.07 -3.10
C THR A 183 9.22 -17.29 -1.64
N LEU A 184 10.13 -16.95 -0.75
CA LEU A 184 9.91 -16.89 0.70
C LEU A 184 10.11 -15.45 1.15
N ARG A 185 9.11 -14.89 1.81
CA ARG A 185 9.13 -13.55 2.41
C ARG A 185 8.71 -13.64 3.86
N GLY A 186 9.33 -12.86 4.71
CA GLY A 186 8.97 -12.84 6.11
C GLY A 186 9.57 -11.64 6.82
N GLY A 187 8.96 -11.30 7.95
CA GLY A 187 9.43 -10.16 8.71
C GLY A 187 8.88 -10.14 10.13
N ALA A 188 9.49 -9.29 10.93
CA ALA A 188 9.07 -9.01 12.29
C ALA A 188 9.26 -7.53 12.60
N ALA A 189 8.36 -6.99 13.42
CA ALA A 189 8.48 -5.64 13.93
C ALA A 189 8.11 -5.59 15.39
N ILE A 190 8.74 -4.65 16.12
CA ILE A 190 8.41 -4.29 17.48
C ILE A 190 8.33 -2.78 17.57
N SER A 191 7.31 -2.27 18.24
CA SER A 191 7.16 -0.84 18.45
C SER A 191 6.55 -0.53 19.81
N ASN A 192 6.80 0.68 20.27
CA ASN A 192 6.18 1.24 21.46
C ASN A 192 6.12 2.75 21.36
N ALA A 193 5.00 3.32 21.72
CA ALA A 193 4.87 4.75 21.96
C ALA A 193 4.37 5.00 23.38
N SER A 194 4.97 5.99 24.03
CA SER A 194 4.67 6.42 25.40
C SER A 194 4.77 7.93 25.53
N GLU A 195 4.39 8.48 26.68
CA GLU A 195 4.52 9.91 26.96
C GLU A 195 5.95 10.44 26.89
N THR A 196 6.95 9.58 27.16
CA THR A 196 8.37 9.96 27.20
C THR A 196 9.10 9.77 25.89
N GLY A 197 8.57 8.94 24.99
CA GLY A 197 9.20 8.68 23.70
C GLY A 197 8.59 7.47 23.02
N ASP A 198 9.03 7.27 21.81
CA ASP A 198 8.54 6.22 20.93
C ASP A 198 9.69 5.53 20.21
N PHE A 199 9.45 4.29 19.76
CA PHE A 199 10.35 3.58 18.86
C PHE A 199 9.60 2.54 18.04
N ARG A 200 10.14 2.26 16.86
CA ARG A 200 9.77 1.13 16.01
C ARG A 200 11.04 0.55 15.38
N ILE A 201 11.18 -0.77 15.45
CA ILE A 201 12.23 -1.52 14.77
C ILE A 201 11.54 -2.60 13.97
N ALA A 202 11.88 -2.71 12.69
CA ALA A 202 11.36 -3.75 11.82
C ALA A 202 12.51 -4.37 11.00
N ALA A 203 12.38 -5.66 10.72
CA ALA A 203 13.28 -6.39 9.84
C ALA A 203 12.46 -7.27 8.92
N THR A 204 12.76 -7.24 7.62
CA THR A 204 12.11 -8.03 6.59
C THR A 204 13.15 -8.73 5.74
N GLY A 205 12.79 -9.85 5.15
CA GLY A 205 13.64 -10.57 4.22
C GLY A 205 12.80 -11.22 3.13
N LEU A 206 13.32 -11.20 1.91
CA LEU A 206 12.73 -11.84 0.74
C LEU A 206 13.82 -12.62 0.02
N THR A 207 13.52 -13.85 -0.37
CA THR A 207 14.35 -14.66 -1.26
C THR A 207 13.46 -15.33 -2.31
N THR A 208 13.93 -15.40 -3.53
CA THR A 208 13.23 -16.05 -4.64
C THR A 208 14.24 -16.62 -5.63
N ASP A 209 13.91 -17.74 -6.25
CA ASP A 209 14.70 -18.28 -7.37
C ASP A 209 14.57 -17.35 -8.61
N GLY A 210 13.47 -16.61 -8.69
CA GLY A 210 13.22 -15.66 -9.76
C GLY A 210 12.85 -16.32 -11.07
N ILE A 211 13.07 -15.56 -12.15
CA ILE A 211 12.93 -16.00 -13.54
C ILE A 211 14.15 -15.50 -14.31
N SER A 212 14.51 -16.16 -15.41
CA SER A 212 15.55 -15.67 -16.30
C SER A 212 15.23 -14.24 -16.79
N LYS A 213 16.18 -13.32 -16.64
CA LYS A 213 16.10 -11.95 -17.18
C LYS A 213 16.49 -11.88 -18.65
N ALA A 214 17.16 -12.91 -19.13
CA ALA A 214 17.61 -13.00 -20.49
C ALA A 214 16.70 -13.91 -21.32
N ASP A 215 16.70 -13.72 -22.62
CA ASP A 215 15.88 -14.48 -23.56
C ASP A 215 16.38 -15.94 -23.66
N GLU A 216 15.52 -16.90 -23.31
CA GLU A 216 15.81 -18.32 -23.39
C GLU A 216 16.13 -18.81 -24.81
N ASP A 217 15.54 -18.17 -25.83
CA ASP A 217 15.80 -18.47 -27.23
C ASP A 217 17.26 -18.19 -27.63
N ASN A 218 17.97 -17.37 -26.86
CA ASN A 218 19.39 -17.09 -26.99
C ASN A 218 20.27 -17.99 -26.12
N GLY A 219 19.72 -19.02 -25.51
CA GLY A 219 20.45 -20.01 -24.72
C GLY A 219 20.67 -19.65 -23.25
N ASN A 220 19.98 -18.63 -22.76
CA ASN A 220 20.00 -18.23 -21.34
C ASN A 220 18.89 -18.96 -20.61
N THR A 221 19.25 -19.99 -19.88
CA THR A 221 18.30 -20.85 -19.15
C THR A 221 18.48 -20.78 -17.63
N GLU A 222 19.35 -19.87 -17.17
CA GLU A 222 19.58 -19.63 -15.75
C GLU A 222 18.45 -18.80 -15.14
N ASP A 223 18.02 -19.17 -13.94
CA ASP A 223 17.16 -18.34 -13.12
C ASP A 223 17.96 -17.25 -12.44
N ASP A 224 17.44 -16.02 -12.46
CA ASP A 224 18.06 -14.88 -11.80
C ASP A 224 17.49 -14.74 -10.40
N ALA A 225 18.08 -15.45 -9.45
CA ALA A 225 17.68 -15.39 -8.07
C ALA A 225 17.82 -13.99 -7.47
N TYR A 226 16.94 -13.65 -6.53
CA TYR A 226 16.97 -12.39 -5.83
C TYR A 226 16.85 -12.59 -4.32
N GLU A 227 17.68 -11.88 -3.56
CA GLU A 227 17.64 -11.85 -2.11
C GLU A 227 17.69 -10.40 -1.65
N SER A 228 16.82 -10.05 -0.69
CA SER A 228 16.78 -8.74 -0.06
C SER A 228 16.58 -8.89 1.44
N GLN A 229 17.27 -8.04 2.20
CA GLN A 229 17.08 -7.92 3.64
C GLN A 229 17.01 -6.44 3.99
N THR A 230 15.92 -6.04 4.65
CA THR A 230 15.70 -4.65 5.06
C THR A 230 15.61 -4.58 6.57
N VAL A 231 16.32 -3.63 7.17
CA VAL A 231 16.18 -3.30 8.60
C VAL A 231 15.88 -1.82 8.70
N SER A 232 14.83 -1.49 9.42
CA SER A 232 14.43 -0.10 9.68
C SER A 232 14.33 0.15 11.17
N ALA A 233 14.73 1.35 11.60
CA ALA A 233 14.59 1.80 12.98
C ALA A 233 14.16 3.27 12.97
N LYS A 234 13.15 3.58 13.75
CA LYS A 234 12.60 4.93 13.95
C LYS A 234 12.41 5.16 15.44
N GLY A 235 12.63 6.36 15.93
CA GLY A 235 12.40 6.68 17.32
C GLY A 235 12.39 8.17 17.58
N GLY A 236 11.65 8.56 18.61
CA GLY A 236 11.47 9.93 19.06
C GLY A 236 11.55 10.05 20.57
N LEU A 237 11.96 11.21 21.07
CA LEU A 237 11.94 11.55 22.48
C LEU A 237 11.02 12.76 22.69
N ASN A 238 10.04 12.61 23.55
CA ASN A 238 9.14 13.67 23.94
C ASN A 238 9.81 14.45 25.09
N LEU A 239 10.48 15.56 24.74
CA LEU A 239 11.08 16.42 25.76
C LEU A 239 9.96 17.23 26.44
N PRO A 240 9.91 17.27 27.79
CA PRO A 240 8.95 18.13 28.46
C PRO A 240 9.22 19.58 28.07
N ASN A 241 8.17 20.30 27.67
CA ASN A 241 8.27 21.72 27.39
C ASN A 241 8.78 22.43 28.66
N SER A 242 9.97 22.99 28.60
CA SER A 242 10.56 23.85 29.63
C SER A 242 9.98 25.26 29.58
#